data_2b02797592631fa345873194a7f428bf
#
_entry.id   2b02797592631fa345873194a7f428bf
#
_cell.length_a   1.000
_cell.length_b   1.000
_cell.length_c   1.000
_cell.angle_alpha   90.00
_cell.angle_beta   90.00
_cell.angle_gamma   90.00
#
_symmetry.space_group_name_H-M   'P 1'
#
loop_
_entity.id
_entity.type
_entity.pdbx_description
1 polymer ?
#
loop_
_entity_poly.entity_id
_entity_poly.type
_entity_poly.pdbx_seq_one_letter_code
_entity_poly.pdbx_strand_id
1 'polypeptide(L)'
;KRREQAFTAFLTTPDAAHEQALCRLLSPAESRSAHLLGETLRAQQQTIAQLQAQMDDYENYVELWAHEVKTPLALLTLVLDNRRDTLPEAVGFKLDYVRNRMQAFIDQMLYYARLRGARRDYRFERLALRSCIDEVLDDYRPLLEEKHFRVELRLADEAVFSDRRGLCFLLGQVVSNSVKYALDAPVLTFSLENGGTATVLSIRDNGPGVRACDLPYVFEKGFTGDSGHEKNKATGMGLYLAREVAKDLG
;
A
#
# COMPACT_ATOMS: atom_id res chain seq x y z
N LYS A 1 9.13 -2.37 -47.03
CA LYS A 1 7.74 -2.15 -46.54
C LYS A 1 7.04 -3.46 -46.16
N ARG A 2 6.84 -4.45 -47.09
CA ARG A 2 6.19 -5.76 -46.71
C ARG A 2 7.01 -6.55 -45.70
N ARG A 3 8.36 -6.59 -45.83
CA ARG A 3 9.26 -7.30 -44.95
C ARG A 3 9.28 -6.69 -43.57
N GLU A 4 9.32 -5.37 -43.43
CA GLU A 4 9.23 -4.64 -42.17
C GLU A 4 7.92 -4.90 -41.45
N GLN A 5 6.79 -4.85 -42.20
CA GLN A 5 5.47 -5.13 -41.64
C GLN A 5 5.39 -6.56 -41.05
N ALA A 6 5.87 -7.57 -41.82
CA ALA A 6 5.91 -8.95 -41.34
C ALA A 6 6.80 -9.13 -40.11
N PHE A 7 7.94 -8.43 -40.07
CA PHE A 7 8.85 -8.46 -38.93
C PHE A 7 8.23 -7.80 -37.69
N THR A 8 7.61 -6.64 -37.85
CA THR A 8 6.90 -5.97 -36.75
C THR A 8 5.74 -6.82 -36.22
N ALA A 9 4.94 -7.41 -37.12
CA ALA A 9 3.85 -8.31 -36.68
C ALA A 9 4.37 -9.53 -35.91
N PHE A 10 5.47 -10.14 -36.35
CA PHE A 10 6.13 -11.24 -35.66
C PHE A 10 6.69 -10.84 -34.29
N LEU A 11 7.30 -9.65 -34.15
CA LEU A 11 7.78 -9.17 -32.86
C LEU A 11 6.65 -8.88 -31.87
N THR A 12 5.52 -8.38 -32.38
CA THR A 12 4.36 -8.08 -31.54
C THR A 12 3.66 -9.37 -31.08
N THR A 13 3.53 -10.35 -32.00
CA THR A 13 2.87 -11.64 -31.74
C THR A 13 3.73 -12.76 -32.31
N PRO A 14 4.69 -13.30 -31.54
CA PRO A 14 5.65 -14.29 -32.03
C PRO A 14 5.07 -15.71 -32.10
N ASP A 15 3.93 -15.87 -32.76
CA ASP A 15 3.31 -17.16 -33.02
C ASP A 15 3.86 -17.81 -34.33
N ALA A 16 3.49 -19.08 -34.52
CA ALA A 16 3.93 -19.85 -35.69
C ALA A 16 3.47 -19.29 -37.02
N ALA A 17 2.30 -18.62 -37.06
CA ALA A 17 1.73 -18.05 -38.28
C ALA A 17 2.53 -16.83 -38.75
N HIS A 18 2.81 -15.91 -37.82
CA HIS A 18 3.62 -14.72 -38.12
C HIS A 18 5.08 -15.08 -38.42
N GLU A 19 5.63 -16.09 -37.74
CA GLU A 19 6.97 -16.62 -38.04
C GLU A 19 7.06 -17.17 -39.45
N GLN A 20 6.08 -18.01 -39.87
CA GLN A 20 6.05 -18.53 -41.23
C GLN A 20 5.87 -17.43 -42.28
N ALA A 21 5.00 -16.44 -42.01
CA ALA A 21 4.82 -15.30 -42.90
C ALA A 21 6.09 -14.50 -43.11
N LEU A 22 6.87 -14.31 -42.02
CA LEU A 22 8.16 -13.65 -42.07
C LEU A 22 9.19 -14.49 -42.83
N CYS A 23 9.33 -15.79 -42.51
CA CYS A 23 10.30 -16.69 -43.13
C CYS A 23 10.14 -16.80 -44.66
N ARG A 24 8.90 -16.67 -45.20
CA ARG A 24 8.65 -16.62 -46.65
C ARG A 24 9.29 -15.43 -47.35
N LEU A 25 9.65 -14.38 -46.64
CA LEU A 25 10.23 -13.13 -47.12
C LEU A 25 11.72 -13.02 -46.87
N LEU A 26 12.30 -14.01 -46.19
CA LEU A 26 13.69 -14.03 -45.72
C LEU A 26 14.53 -15.05 -46.49
N SER A 27 15.85 -14.84 -46.52
CA SER A 27 16.81 -15.85 -46.97
C SER A 27 16.90 -17.03 -45.99
N PRO A 28 17.45 -18.20 -46.39
CA PRO A 28 17.58 -19.36 -45.51
C PRO A 28 18.39 -19.07 -44.21
N ALA A 29 19.40 -18.19 -44.29
CA ALA A 29 20.21 -17.81 -43.14
C ALA A 29 19.40 -16.91 -42.18
N GLU A 30 18.71 -15.91 -42.72
CA GLU A 30 17.83 -15.02 -41.96
C GLU A 30 16.64 -15.75 -41.34
N SER A 31 16.07 -16.74 -42.05
CA SER A 31 14.97 -17.57 -41.53
C SER A 31 15.40 -18.38 -40.31
N ARG A 32 16.62 -18.89 -40.28
CA ARG A 32 17.18 -19.56 -39.08
C ARG A 32 17.30 -18.61 -37.89
N SER A 33 17.78 -17.39 -38.14
CA SER A 33 17.85 -16.37 -37.09
C SER A 33 16.46 -15.93 -36.59
N ALA A 34 15.49 -15.78 -37.50
CA ALA A 34 14.10 -15.50 -37.14
C ALA A 34 13.47 -16.62 -36.30
N HIS A 35 13.77 -17.88 -36.61
CA HIS A 35 13.32 -19.04 -35.86
C HIS A 35 13.86 -19.06 -34.43
N LEU A 36 15.17 -18.88 -34.25
CA LEU A 36 15.81 -18.79 -32.94
C LEU A 36 15.25 -17.60 -32.11
N LEU A 37 15.04 -16.46 -32.77
CA LEU A 37 14.41 -15.31 -32.14
C LEU A 37 12.98 -15.64 -31.67
N GLY A 38 12.20 -16.31 -32.52
CA GLY A 38 10.84 -16.75 -32.21
C GLY A 38 10.78 -17.71 -31.03
N GLU A 39 11.68 -18.68 -30.98
CA GLU A 39 11.80 -19.59 -29.82
C GLU A 39 12.11 -18.82 -28.52
N THR A 40 13.07 -17.89 -28.59
CA THR A 40 13.45 -17.07 -27.44
C THR A 40 12.29 -16.19 -26.96
N LEU A 41 11.59 -15.52 -27.87
CA LEU A 41 10.43 -14.67 -27.54
C LEU A 41 9.30 -15.48 -26.92
N ARG A 42 8.97 -16.65 -27.47
CA ARG A 42 7.94 -17.54 -26.92
C ARG A 42 8.32 -18.06 -25.53
N ALA A 43 9.59 -18.46 -25.33
CA ALA A 43 10.08 -18.88 -24.02
C ALA A 43 10.00 -17.74 -22.98
N GLN A 44 10.35 -16.50 -23.37
CA GLN A 44 10.20 -15.33 -22.50
C GLN A 44 8.74 -15.03 -22.17
N GLN A 45 7.84 -15.07 -23.17
CA GLN A 45 6.40 -14.88 -22.94
C GLN A 45 5.83 -15.94 -21.98
N GLN A 46 6.24 -17.20 -22.16
CA GLN A 46 5.82 -18.27 -21.25
C GLN A 46 6.32 -18.05 -19.82
N THR A 47 7.58 -17.63 -19.67
CA THR A 47 8.13 -17.28 -18.34
C THR A 47 7.38 -16.12 -17.69
N ILE A 48 7.08 -15.06 -18.46
CA ILE A 48 6.29 -13.91 -17.98
C ILE A 48 4.91 -14.38 -17.54
N ALA A 49 4.21 -15.17 -18.34
CA ALA A 49 2.89 -15.69 -18.01
C ALA A 49 2.91 -16.57 -16.73
N GLN A 50 3.95 -17.40 -16.57
CA GLN A 50 4.13 -18.19 -15.35
C GLN A 50 4.38 -17.33 -14.12
N LEU A 51 5.22 -16.30 -14.23
CA LEU A 51 5.48 -15.37 -13.13
C LEU A 51 4.22 -14.57 -12.76
N GLN A 52 3.44 -14.14 -13.74
CA GLN A 52 2.16 -13.49 -13.51
C GLN A 52 1.18 -14.41 -12.78
N ALA A 53 1.02 -15.64 -13.23
CA ALA A 53 0.17 -16.62 -12.55
C ALA A 53 0.60 -16.88 -11.10
N GLN A 54 1.91 -17.01 -10.84
CA GLN A 54 2.42 -17.14 -9.47
C GLN A 54 2.16 -15.91 -8.61
N MET A 55 2.19 -14.71 -9.19
CA MET A 55 1.85 -13.48 -8.47
C MET A 55 0.37 -13.42 -8.12
N ASP A 56 -0.50 -13.79 -9.07
CA ASP A 56 -1.95 -13.83 -8.84
C ASP A 56 -2.31 -14.88 -7.76
N ASP A 57 -1.68 -16.07 -7.79
CA ASP A 57 -1.86 -17.09 -6.75
C ASP A 57 -1.40 -16.61 -5.37
N TYR A 58 -0.27 -15.87 -5.31
CA TYR A 58 0.21 -15.29 -4.07
C TYR A 58 -0.74 -14.23 -3.53
N GLU A 59 -1.29 -13.36 -4.38
CA GLU A 59 -2.26 -12.33 -4.00
C GLU A 59 -3.53 -12.98 -3.42
N ASN A 60 -4.10 -13.96 -4.13
CA ASN A 60 -5.26 -14.72 -3.68
C ASN A 60 -5.02 -15.42 -2.32
N TYR A 61 -3.84 -16.01 -2.13
CA TYR A 61 -3.46 -16.64 -0.87
C TYR A 61 -3.41 -15.63 0.28
N VAL A 62 -2.81 -14.46 0.06
CA VAL A 62 -2.74 -13.40 1.08
C VAL A 62 -4.13 -12.87 1.43
N GLU A 63 -5.01 -12.70 0.44
CA GLU A 63 -6.41 -12.26 0.69
C GLU A 63 -7.18 -13.29 1.52
N LEU A 64 -7.08 -14.57 1.17
CA LEU A 64 -7.71 -15.65 1.92
C LEU A 64 -7.19 -15.70 3.37
N TRP A 65 -5.87 -15.66 3.54
CA TRP A 65 -5.24 -15.65 4.86
C TRP A 65 -5.67 -14.45 5.71
N ALA A 66 -5.72 -13.26 5.10
CA ALA A 66 -6.18 -12.07 5.80
C ALA A 66 -7.63 -12.19 6.25
N HIS A 67 -8.49 -12.82 5.45
CA HIS A 67 -9.88 -13.09 5.81
C HIS A 67 -9.97 -14.05 7.01
N GLU A 68 -9.18 -15.10 7.02
CA GLU A 68 -9.13 -16.07 8.12
C GLU A 68 -8.62 -15.44 9.43
N VAL A 69 -7.67 -14.48 9.35
CA VAL A 69 -7.17 -13.78 10.55
C VAL A 69 -8.13 -12.69 11.02
N LYS A 70 -8.86 -12.03 10.13
CA LYS A 70 -9.87 -11.02 10.51
C LYS A 70 -11.00 -11.61 11.33
N THR A 71 -11.40 -12.84 11.08
CA THR A 71 -12.49 -13.52 11.81
C THR A 71 -12.20 -13.66 13.31
N PRO A 72 -11.10 -14.29 13.77
CA PRO A 72 -10.77 -14.34 15.19
C PRO A 72 -10.48 -12.97 15.79
N LEU A 73 -9.98 -12.02 15.00
CA LEU A 73 -9.76 -10.64 15.45
C LEU A 73 -11.10 -9.93 15.73
N ALA A 74 -12.12 -10.14 14.90
CA ALA A 74 -13.47 -9.64 15.13
C ALA A 74 -14.09 -10.25 16.38
N LEU A 75 -13.90 -11.55 16.63
CA LEU A 75 -14.33 -12.21 17.87
C LEU A 75 -13.62 -11.63 19.08
N LEU A 76 -12.33 -11.38 19.00
CA LEU A 76 -11.56 -10.71 20.07
C LEU A 76 -12.16 -9.32 20.36
N THR A 77 -12.46 -8.54 19.31
CA THR A 77 -13.10 -7.23 19.44
C THR A 77 -14.43 -7.34 20.17
N LEU A 78 -15.28 -8.26 19.76
CA LEU A 78 -16.59 -8.49 20.40
C LEU A 78 -16.47 -8.87 21.90
N VAL A 79 -15.49 -9.71 22.24
CA VAL A 79 -15.23 -10.10 23.63
C VAL A 79 -14.74 -8.90 24.44
N LEU A 80 -13.85 -8.07 23.88
CA LEU A 80 -13.35 -6.86 24.55
C LEU A 80 -14.46 -5.85 24.80
N ASP A 81 -15.29 -5.59 23.79
CA ASP A 81 -16.40 -4.64 23.89
C ASP A 81 -17.43 -5.11 24.94
N ASN A 82 -17.78 -6.41 24.95
CA ASN A 82 -18.72 -6.98 25.89
C ASN A 82 -18.20 -7.11 27.33
N ARG A 83 -16.89 -7.10 27.53
CA ARG A 83 -16.25 -7.26 28.84
C ARG A 83 -15.52 -6.00 29.32
N ARG A 84 -15.66 -4.89 28.61
CA ARG A 84 -14.92 -3.65 28.88
C ARG A 84 -15.08 -3.19 30.35
N ASP A 85 -16.30 -3.27 30.88
CA ASP A 85 -16.60 -2.85 32.26
C ASP A 85 -16.06 -3.82 33.34
N THR A 86 -15.71 -5.05 32.95
CA THR A 86 -15.19 -6.08 33.88
C THR A 86 -13.69 -6.25 33.83
N LEU A 87 -13.03 -5.71 32.81
CA LEU A 87 -11.57 -5.75 32.68
C LEU A 87 -10.91 -4.59 33.43
N PRO A 88 -9.78 -4.84 34.14
CA PRO A 88 -8.96 -3.73 34.61
C PRO A 88 -8.58 -2.82 33.44
N GLU A 89 -8.68 -1.50 33.62
CA GLU A 89 -8.46 -0.49 32.56
C GLU A 89 -7.14 -0.72 31.82
N ALA A 90 -6.04 -0.95 32.56
CA ALA A 90 -4.71 -1.23 31.98
C ALA A 90 -4.66 -2.51 31.12
N VAL A 91 -5.52 -3.51 31.40
CA VAL A 91 -5.58 -4.76 30.64
C VAL A 91 -6.40 -4.54 29.37
N GLY A 92 -7.58 -3.90 29.49
CA GLY A 92 -8.42 -3.53 28.35
C GLY A 92 -7.64 -2.73 27.32
N PHE A 93 -6.91 -1.73 27.80
CA PHE A 93 -6.05 -0.88 26.99
C PHE A 93 -4.98 -1.68 26.21
N LYS A 94 -4.22 -2.57 26.90
CA LYS A 94 -3.21 -3.40 26.22
C LYS A 94 -3.80 -4.32 25.16
N LEU A 95 -4.98 -4.83 25.40
CA LEU A 95 -5.68 -5.69 24.44
C LEU A 95 -6.17 -4.90 23.21
N ASP A 96 -6.70 -3.69 23.41
CA ASP A 96 -7.04 -2.77 22.33
C ASP A 96 -5.81 -2.40 21.48
N TYR A 97 -4.69 -2.12 22.14
CA TYR A 97 -3.42 -1.87 21.43
C TYR A 97 -2.99 -3.06 20.57
N VAL A 98 -3.02 -4.28 21.11
CA VAL A 98 -2.66 -5.50 20.38
C VAL A 98 -3.61 -5.72 19.20
N ARG A 99 -4.91 -5.57 19.41
CA ARG A 99 -5.93 -5.67 18.37
C ARG A 99 -5.65 -4.71 17.22
N ASN A 100 -5.49 -3.43 17.51
CA ASN A 100 -5.24 -2.39 16.50
C ASN A 100 -3.94 -2.64 15.74
N ARG A 101 -2.91 -3.12 16.43
CA ARG A 101 -1.63 -3.47 15.81
C ARG A 101 -1.75 -4.69 14.89
N MET A 102 -2.54 -5.70 15.26
CA MET A 102 -2.81 -6.85 14.40
C MET A 102 -3.58 -6.42 13.14
N GLN A 103 -4.62 -5.59 13.30
CA GLN A 103 -5.37 -5.03 12.17
C GLN A 103 -4.43 -4.27 11.20
N ALA A 104 -3.58 -3.40 11.73
CA ALA A 104 -2.63 -2.64 10.90
C ALA A 104 -1.66 -3.56 10.13
N PHE A 105 -1.21 -4.66 10.72
CA PHE A 105 -0.36 -5.63 10.01
C PHE A 105 -1.09 -6.36 8.89
N ILE A 106 -2.34 -6.77 9.13
CA ILE A 106 -3.17 -7.40 8.10
C ILE A 106 -3.37 -6.45 6.92
N ASP A 107 -3.70 -5.20 7.20
CA ASP A 107 -3.91 -4.19 6.16
C ASP A 107 -2.61 -3.90 5.38
N GLN A 108 -1.47 -3.78 6.06
CA GLN A 108 -0.17 -3.66 5.41
C GLN A 108 0.14 -4.85 4.49
N MET A 109 -0.17 -6.07 4.92
CA MET A 109 0.07 -7.27 4.13
C MET A 109 -0.83 -7.32 2.90
N LEU A 110 -2.11 -6.98 3.05
CA LEU A 110 -3.06 -6.87 1.92
C LEU A 110 -2.61 -5.83 0.90
N TYR A 111 -2.23 -4.62 1.36
CA TYR A 111 -1.74 -3.59 0.45
C TYR A 111 -0.43 -3.98 -0.23
N TYR A 112 0.47 -4.64 0.49
CA TYR A 112 1.71 -5.13 -0.11
C TYR A 112 1.46 -6.19 -1.19
N ALA A 113 0.52 -7.11 -0.98
CA ALA A 113 0.13 -8.09 -1.97
C ALA A 113 -0.45 -7.42 -3.23
N ARG A 114 -1.41 -6.49 -3.04
CA ARG A 114 -2.03 -5.73 -4.14
C ARG A 114 -1.04 -4.90 -4.96
N LEU A 115 -0.05 -4.28 -4.32
CA LEU A 115 0.99 -3.52 -5.03
C LEU A 115 1.84 -4.40 -5.95
N ARG A 116 1.90 -5.70 -5.67
CA ARG A 116 2.63 -6.70 -6.46
C ARG A 116 1.76 -7.39 -7.51
N GLY A 117 0.46 -7.42 -7.31
CA GLY A 117 -0.50 -8.02 -8.23
C GLY A 117 -0.63 -7.23 -9.53
N ALA A 118 -1.09 -7.93 -10.57
CA ALA A 118 -1.32 -7.34 -11.89
C ALA A 118 -2.57 -6.45 -11.94
N ARG A 119 -3.47 -6.60 -10.98
CA ARG A 119 -4.75 -5.87 -10.91
C ARG A 119 -4.76 -4.97 -9.69
N ARG A 120 -4.93 -3.67 -9.93
CA ARG A 120 -5.10 -2.65 -8.90
C ARG A 120 -6.57 -2.23 -8.91
N ASP A 121 -7.39 -2.89 -8.10
CA ASP A 121 -8.84 -2.64 -8.03
C ASP A 121 -9.15 -1.43 -7.13
N TYR A 122 -8.68 -0.23 -7.54
CA TYR A 122 -9.06 1.03 -6.89
C TYR A 122 -10.45 1.46 -7.36
N ARG A 123 -11.30 1.82 -6.41
CA ARG A 123 -12.62 2.38 -6.67
C ARG A 123 -12.62 3.88 -6.42
N PHE A 124 -12.32 4.65 -7.45
CA PHE A 124 -12.32 6.10 -7.37
C PHE A 124 -13.74 6.66 -7.27
N GLU A 125 -13.97 7.47 -6.24
CA GLU A 125 -15.24 8.15 -5.99
C GLU A 125 -15.01 9.52 -5.34
N ARG A 126 -16.04 10.37 -5.31
CA ARG A 126 -15.98 11.65 -4.58
C ARG A 126 -16.17 11.38 -3.10
N LEU A 127 -15.16 11.72 -2.31
CA LEU A 127 -15.10 11.47 -0.87
C LEU A 127 -15.07 12.80 -0.12
N ALA A 128 -15.82 12.91 0.96
CA ALA A 128 -15.60 13.95 1.94
C ALA A 128 -14.31 13.65 2.71
N LEU A 129 -13.25 14.40 2.48
CA LEU A 129 -11.93 14.20 3.09
C LEU A 129 -12.03 14.12 4.62
N ARG A 130 -12.85 15.00 5.21
CA ARG A 130 -13.15 15.02 6.64
C ARG A 130 -13.64 13.66 7.15
N SER A 131 -14.57 13.02 6.44
CA SER A 131 -15.11 11.71 6.83
C SER A 131 -14.03 10.62 6.86
N CYS A 132 -13.09 10.64 5.92
CA CYS A 132 -11.97 9.68 5.91
C CYS A 132 -10.99 9.92 7.08
N ILE A 133 -10.75 11.18 7.42
CA ILE A 133 -9.91 11.55 8.56
C ILE A 133 -10.57 11.15 9.87
N ASP A 134 -11.87 11.47 10.04
CA ASP A 134 -12.62 11.11 11.26
C ASP A 134 -12.66 9.59 11.46
N GLU A 135 -12.89 8.80 10.40
CA GLU A 135 -12.84 7.32 10.43
C GLU A 135 -11.49 6.82 10.95
N VAL A 136 -10.39 7.33 10.42
CA VAL A 136 -9.04 6.94 10.85
C VAL A 136 -8.77 7.38 12.30
N LEU A 137 -9.17 8.58 12.67
CA LEU A 137 -9.01 9.05 14.06
C LEU A 137 -9.82 8.21 15.06
N ASP A 138 -11.00 7.75 14.66
CA ASP A 138 -11.82 6.84 15.47
C ASP A 138 -11.13 5.48 15.69
N ASP A 139 -10.51 4.91 14.65
CA ASP A 139 -9.75 3.67 14.75
C ASP A 139 -8.55 3.79 15.71
N TYR A 140 -7.92 4.97 15.77
CA TYR A 140 -6.78 5.23 16.66
C TYR A 140 -7.17 5.91 17.96
N ARG A 141 -8.46 6.21 18.21
CA ARG A 141 -8.95 6.95 19.38
C ARG A 141 -8.40 6.43 20.70
N PRO A 142 -8.42 5.11 21.03
CA PRO A 142 -7.90 4.61 22.30
C PRO A 142 -6.42 4.96 22.52
N LEU A 143 -5.62 4.90 21.44
CA LEU A 143 -4.18 5.20 21.51
C LEU A 143 -3.90 6.71 21.61
N LEU A 144 -4.73 7.52 20.93
CA LEU A 144 -4.63 8.98 20.98
C LEU A 144 -5.01 9.51 22.36
N GLU A 145 -6.06 8.94 22.98
CA GLU A 145 -6.51 9.28 24.34
C GLU A 145 -5.48 8.88 25.40
N GLU A 146 -4.93 7.65 25.33
CA GLU A 146 -3.89 7.19 26.26
C GLU A 146 -2.67 8.09 26.28
N LYS A 147 -2.22 8.47 25.09
CA LYS A 147 -1.04 9.33 24.97
C LYS A 147 -1.37 10.82 25.11
N HIS A 148 -2.63 11.15 25.43
CA HIS A 148 -3.12 12.53 25.60
C HIS A 148 -2.85 13.42 24.38
N PHE A 149 -3.06 12.88 23.17
CA PHE A 149 -2.93 13.63 21.94
C PHE A 149 -3.93 14.79 21.86
N ARG A 150 -3.44 15.96 21.53
CA ARG A 150 -4.26 17.05 21.08
C ARG A 150 -4.39 17.00 19.55
N VAL A 151 -5.58 16.67 19.05
CA VAL A 151 -5.86 16.63 17.61
C VAL A 151 -6.47 17.95 17.17
N GLU A 152 -5.88 18.59 16.15
CA GLU A 152 -6.36 19.85 15.57
C GLU A 152 -6.74 19.60 14.10
N LEU A 153 -8.01 19.88 13.76
CA LEU A 153 -8.51 19.75 12.39
C LEU A 153 -8.79 21.14 11.82
N ARG A 154 -7.91 21.60 10.93
CA ARG A 154 -8.00 22.88 10.21
C ARG A 154 -8.37 22.61 8.76
N LEU A 155 -9.56 22.05 8.56
CA LEU A 155 -10.04 21.54 7.29
C LEU A 155 -11.26 22.37 6.85
N ALA A 156 -11.29 22.75 5.58
CA ALA A 156 -12.51 23.14 4.91
C ALA A 156 -13.29 21.87 4.48
N ASP A 157 -14.60 22.00 4.24
CA ASP A 157 -15.42 20.92 3.69
C ASP A 157 -15.06 20.71 2.22
N GLU A 158 -14.00 19.94 1.97
CA GLU A 158 -13.56 19.59 0.63
C GLU A 158 -13.82 18.13 0.29
N ALA A 159 -14.29 17.93 -0.96
CA ALA A 159 -14.41 16.63 -1.55
C ALA A 159 -13.20 16.36 -2.44
N VAL A 160 -12.58 15.18 -2.25
CA VAL A 160 -11.49 14.70 -3.08
C VAL A 160 -11.97 13.52 -3.94
N PHE A 161 -11.38 13.34 -5.13
CA PHE A 161 -11.66 12.18 -5.96
C PHE A 161 -10.55 11.14 -5.74
N SER A 162 -10.89 10.07 -5.02
CA SER A 162 -9.90 9.08 -4.60
C SER A 162 -10.57 7.74 -4.28
N ASP A 163 -9.75 6.71 -4.00
CA ASP A 163 -10.21 5.46 -3.41
C ASP A 163 -10.25 5.57 -1.88
N ARG A 164 -11.43 5.31 -1.28
CA ARG A 164 -11.64 5.45 0.16
C ARG A 164 -10.68 4.57 0.97
N ARG A 165 -10.55 3.31 0.58
CA ARG A 165 -9.71 2.34 1.32
C ARG A 165 -8.24 2.73 1.25
N GLY A 166 -7.75 3.10 0.06
CA GLY A 166 -6.37 3.55 -0.14
C GLY A 166 -6.07 4.82 0.66
N LEU A 167 -6.99 5.80 0.64
CA LEU A 167 -6.84 7.05 1.37
C LEU A 167 -6.83 6.81 2.90
N CYS A 168 -7.79 6.05 3.44
CA CYS A 168 -7.81 5.71 4.88
C CYS A 168 -6.57 4.92 5.29
N PHE A 169 -6.09 3.97 4.47
CA PHE A 169 -4.85 3.27 4.73
C PHE A 169 -3.65 4.22 4.82
N LEU A 170 -3.49 5.12 3.85
CA LEU A 170 -2.42 6.11 3.83
C LEU A 170 -2.45 6.98 5.08
N LEU A 171 -3.61 7.56 5.41
CA LEU A 171 -3.82 8.37 6.60
C LEU A 171 -3.49 7.59 7.87
N GLY A 172 -3.94 6.33 7.95
CA GLY A 172 -3.66 5.43 9.07
C GLY A 172 -2.16 5.16 9.28
N GLN A 173 -1.37 5.02 8.19
CA GLN A 173 0.09 4.85 8.32
C GLN A 173 0.76 6.10 8.91
N VAL A 174 0.31 7.29 8.54
CA VAL A 174 0.83 8.56 9.08
C VAL A 174 0.45 8.72 10.54
N VAL A 175 -0.82 8.52 10.90
CA VAL A 175 -1.31 8.58 12.29
C VAL A 175 -0.59 7.55 13.17
N SER A 176 -0.44 6.32 12.69
CA SER A 176 0.30 5.26 13.38
C SER A 176 1.75 5.65 13.68
N ASN A 177 2.43 6.29 12.74
CA ASN A 177 3.78 6.81 12.95
C ASN A 177 3.79 7.94 13.99
N SER A 178 2.87 8.90 13.91
CA SER A 178 2.77 9.98 14.90
C SER A 178 2.54 9.44 16.32
N VAL A 179 1.66 8.44 16.48
CA VAL A 179 1.43 7.76 17.76
C VAL A 179 2.67 7.03 18.26
N LYS A 180 3.38 6.35 17.37
CA LYS A 180 4.58 5.57 17.70
C LYS A 180 5.73 6.45 18.19
N TYR A 181 5.95 7.60 17.57
CA TYR A 181 7.05 8.52 17.85
C TYR A 181 6.62 9.73 18.69
N ALA A 182 5.46 9.65 19.35
CA ALA A 182 4.95 10.71 20.20
C ALA A 182 5.94 11.01 21.35
N LEU A 183 6.14 12.31 21.60
CA LEU A 183 6.81 12.86 22.76
C LEU A 183 5.79 13.33 23.81
N ASP A 184 6.25 13.97 24.88
CA ASP A 184 5.37 14.56 25.87
C ASP A 184 4.48 15.64 25.26
N ALA A 185 3.20 15.71 25.70
CA ALA A 185 2.17 16.61 25.17
C ALA A 185 2.05 16.57 23.62
N PRO A 186 1.75 15.42 23.03
CA PRO A 186 1.75 15.26 21.58
C PRO A 186 0.58 15.99 20.92
N VAL A 187 0.89 16.63 19.79
CA VAL A 187 -0.09 17.36 18.96
C VAL A 187 -0.06 16.78 17.55
N LEU A 188 -1.24 16.54 16.99
CA LEU A 188 -1.42 16.10 15.61
C LEU A 188 -2.34 17.09 14.89
N THR A 189 -1.83 17.77 13.90
CA THR A 189 -2.58 18.81 13.16
C THR A 189 -2.80 18.37 11.71
N PHE A 190 -4.06 18.39 11.28
CA PHE A 190 -4.44 18.23 9.88
C PHE A 190 -4.81 19.61 9.34
N SER A 191 -4.20 20.02 8.24
CA SER A 191 -4.52 21.28 7.57
C SER A 191 -4.61 21.10 6.07
N LEU A 192 -5.49 21.88 5.45
CA LEU A 192 -5.71 21.86 4.03
C LEU A 192 -5.24 23.19 3.44
N GLU A 193 -4.40 23.13 2.44
CA GLU A 193 -3.91 24.28 1.70
C GLU A 193 -4.35 24.18 0.24
N ASN A 194 -5.04 25.23 -0.22
CA ASN A 194 -5.46 25.33 -1.60
C ASN A 194 -4.38 26.04 -2.42
N GLY A 195 -3.62 25.26 -3.18
CA GLY A 195 -2.54 25.75 -4.04
C GLY A 195 -2.98 26.21 -5.44
N GLY A 196 -4.25 26.48 -5.66
CA GLY A 196 -4.84 26.92 -6.93
C GLY A 196 -5.06 25.79 -7.95
N THR A 197 -4.06 24.95 -8.23
CA THR A 197 -4.16 23.81 -9.16
C THR A 197 -4.23 22.47 -8.44
N ALA A 198 -3.89 22.41 -7.17
CA ALA A 198 -3.94 21.21 -6.35
C ALA A 198 -4.31 21.55 -4.90
N THR A 199 -5.05 20.68 -4.26
CA THR A 199 -5.33 20.71 -2.83
C THR A 199 -4.29 19.90 -2.10
N VAL A 200 -3.62 20.47 -1.11
CA VAL A 200 -2.58 19.79 -0.33
C VAL A 200 -3.10 19.55 1.09
N LEU A 201 -3.22 18.27 1.46
CA LEU A 201 -3.45 17.87 2.83
C LEU A 201 -2.11 17.76 3.56
N SER A 202 -1.89 18.61 4.55
CA SER A 202 -0.73 18.56 5.43
C SER A 202 -1.10 17.91 6.77
N ILE A 203 -0.34 16.88 7.17
CA ILE A 203 -0.48 16.22 8.46
C ILE A 203 0.84 16.45 9.21
N ARG A 204 0.76 17.09 10.37
CA ARG A 204 1.93 17.48 11.15
C ARG A 204 1.82 16.99 12.58
N ASP A 205 2.84 16.34 13.07
CA ASP A 205 3.04 16.05 14.49
C ASP A 205 4.17 16.92 15.08
N ASN A 206 4.24 16.98 16.41
CA ASN A 206 5.31 17.64 17.15
C ASN A 206 6.33 16.64 17.72
N GLY A 207 6.47 15.46 17.11
CA GLY A 207 7.42 14.44 17.48
C GLY A 207 8.88 14.83 17.23
N PRO A 208 9.84 13.91 17.37
CA PRO A 208 11.27 14.18 17.26
C PRO A 208 11.70 14.55 15.83
N GLY A 209 10.80 14.42 14.87
CA GLY A 209 11.11 14.59 13.45
C GLY A 209 12.00 13.46 12.90
N VAL A 210 12.49 13.66 11.68
CA VAL A 210 13.39 12.71 10.99
C VAL A 210 14.76 13.36 10.83
N ARG A 211 15.83 12.62 11.17
CA ARG A 211 17.21 13.12 10.97
C ARG A 211 17.48 13.40 9.49
N ALA A 212 18.24 14.44 9.20
CA ALA A 212 18.53 14.84 7.82
C ALA A 212 19.19 13.71 6.99
N CYS A 213 20.02 12.87 7.62
CA CYS A 213 20.63 11.72 6.97
C CYS A 213 19.63 10.59 6.64
N ASP A 214 18.51 10.50 7.34
CA ASP A 214 17.48 9.47 7.17
C ASP A 214 16.39 9.90 6.18
N LEU A 215 16.19 11.21 5.99
CA LEU A 215 15.14 11.76 5.11
C LEU A 215 15.10 11.13 3.70
N PRO A 216 16.21 10.91 3.00
CA PRO A 216 16.18 10.28 1.67
C PRO A 216 15.66 8.84 1.69
N TYR A 217 15.69 8.16 2.84
CA TYR A 217 15.42 6.73 2.98
C TYR A 217 14.11 6.40 3.69
N VAL A 218 13.40 7.39 4.26
CA VAL A 218 12.19 7.14 5.07
C VAL A 218 11.08 6.40 4.33
N PHE A 219 11.07 6.51 3.00
CA PHE A 219 10.11 5.81 2.14
C PHE A 219 10.70 4.55 1.49
N GLU A 220 11.93 4.16 1.82
CA GLU A 220 12.51 2.93 1.28
C GLU A 220 11.97 1.70 2.01
N LYS A 221 11.80 0.60 1.26
CA LYS A 221 11.25 -0.64 1.78
C LYS A 221 12.12 -1.21 2.92
N GLY A 222 11.51 -1.39 4.09
CA GLY A 222 12.18 -1.99 5.25
C GLY A 222 13.08 -1.02 6.02
N PHE A 223 13.10 0.27 5.64
CA PHE A 223 13.86 1.27 6.39
C PHE A 223 13.22 1.60 7.73
N THR A 224 13.98 1.51 8.81
CA THR A 224 13.47 1.73 10.18
C THR A 224 14.14 2.89 10.91
N GLY A 225 15.13 3.53 10.32
CA GLY A 225 15.95 4.56 10.98
C GLY A 225 16.71 4.00 12.18
N ASP A 226 17.74 4.72 12.61
CA ASP A 226 18.48 4.39 13.83
C ASP A 226 17.87 5.16 15.02
N SER A 227 16.68 4.78 15.45
CA SER A 227 16.07 5.30 16.67
C SER A 227 16.68 4.58 17.87
N GLY A 228 17.90 5.05 18.25
CA GLY A 228 18.60 4.53 19.43
C GLY A 228 17.69 4.49 20.65
N HIS A 229 17.62 3.32 21.25
CA HIS A 229 17.16 2.94 22.58
C HIS A 229 15.87 2.14 22.75
N GLU A 230 15.02 1.95 21.74
CA GLU A 230 14.03 0.88 21.90
C GLU A 230 13.95 0.05 20.62
N LYS A 231 14.29 -1.24 20.76
CA LYS A 231 14.07 -2.29 19.74
C LYS A 231 12.56 -2.56 19.54
N ASN A 232 11.75 -1.55 19.36
CA ASN A 232 10.43 -1.70 18.83
C ASN A 232 10.60 -2.07 17.37
N LYS A 233 10.49 -3.36 17.09
CA LYS A 233 10.59 -3.99 15.77
C LYS A 233 9.59 -3.36 14.79
N ALA A 234 9.94 -2.19 14.25
CA ALA A 234 9.24 -1.61 13.14
C ALA A 234 9.57 -2.43 11.89
N THR A 235 8.57 -2.73 11.07
CA THR A 235 8.77 -3.46 9.82
C THR A 235 9.41 -2.60 8.73
N GLY A 236 9.41 -1.26 8.89
CA GLY A 236 9.84 -0.31 7.86
C GLY A 236 8.95 -0.32 6.61
N MET A 237 7.75 -0.93 6.70
CA MET A 237 6.85 -1.07 5.57
C MET A 237 5.81 0.05 5.47
N GLY A 238 5.46 0.70 6.59
CA GLY A 238 4.33 1.64 6.64
C GLY A 238 4.48 2.82 5.68
N LEU A 239 5.54 3.61 5.79
CA LEU A 239 5.78 4.77 4.93
C LEU A 239 6.08 4.38 3.47
N TYR A 240 6.76 3.25 3.26
CA TYR A 240 6.96 2.69 1.92
C TYR A 240 5.61 2.42 1.23
N LEU A 241 4.70 1.71 1.91
CA LEU A 241 3.37 1.41 1.38
C LEU A 241 2.53 2.68 1.20
N ALA A 242 2.59 3.62 2.15
CA ALA A 242 1.91 4.90 2.04
C ALA A 242 2.35 5.67 0.78
N ARG A 243 3.66 5.71 0.48
CA ARG A 243 4.19 6.33 -0.75
C ARG A 243 3.67 5.63 -2.01
N GLU A 244 3.70 4.30 -2.03
CA GLU A 244 3.27 3.56 -3.22
C GLU A 244 1.76 3.71 -3.46
N VAL A 245 0.94 3.64 -2.40
CA VAL A 245 -0.51 3.92 -2.48
C VAL A 245 -0.77 5.35 -2.93
N ALA A 246 -0.04 6.34 -2.41
CA ALA A 246 -0.18 7.74 -2.83
C ALA A 246 0.10 7.92 -4.33
N LYS A 247 1.13 7.25 -4.88
CA LYS A 247 1.41 7.26 -6.33
C LYS A 247 0.29 6.67 -7.16
N ASP A 248 -0.38 5.64 -6.64
CA ASP A 248 -1.49 4.98 -7.33
C ASP A 248 -2.78 5.80 -7.30
N LEU A 249 -2.96 6.58 -6.25
CA LEU A 249 -4.13 7.46 -6.09
C LEU A 249 -4.01 8.78 -6.88
N GLY A 250 -2.83 9.16 -7.34
CA GLY A 250 -2.52 10.33 -8.17
C GLY A 250 -1.89 11.46 -7.38
#